data_a63928ac6f927cb045ff4f6436d59782
#
_entry.id   a63928ac6f927cb045ff4f6436d59782
#
_cell.length_a   1.000
_cell.length_b   1.000
_cell.length_c   1.000
_cell.angle_alpha   90.00
_cell.angle_beta   90.00
_cell.angle_gamma   90.00
#
_symmetry.space_group_name_H-M   'P 1'
#
loop_
_entity.id
_entity.type
_entity.pdbx_description
1 polymer ?
#
loop_
_entity_poly.entity_id
_entity_poly.type
_entity_poly.pdbx_seq_one_letter_code
_entity_poly.pdbx_strand_id
1 'polypeptide(L)'
;ELSSTKQGENFFWAGTNAATGDQNFVIYSFPYKDKNTFTKEYFVQMRDSVMKANIPGAKEGMYMATDSLMTDVRPLNVQGEYALEARGLWRMKGDFMGGPFVSHMRLDPVNQRIIVVEAFIYSPDKLKRNLMRQMEASLYTLRVPGDKQTGAEIPLGVTKEQSKATDQGK
;
A
#
# COMPACT_ATOMS: atom_id res chain seq x y z
N GLU A 1 -7.87 2.35 -13.14
CA GLU A 1 -8.54 1.12 -12.69
C GLU A 1 -7.48 0.03 -12.53
N LEU A 2 -7.50 -0.69 -11.38
CA LEU A 2 -6.59 -1.82 -11.16
C LEU A 2 -7.03 -2.98 -12.06
N SER A 3 -6.12 -3.50 -12.87
CA SER A 3 -6.43 -4.49 -13.91
C SER A 3 -5.93 -5.89 -13.60
N SER A 4 -5.01 -6.03 -12.65
CA SER A 4 -4.41 -7.31 -12.28
C SER A 4 -4.24 -7.41 -10.78
N THR A 5 -4.37 -8.61 -10.24
CA THR A 5 -4.16 -8.91 -8.82
C THR A 5 -3.40 -10.22 -8.64
N LYS A 6 -2.66 -10.32 -7.53
CA LYS A 6 -2.00 -11.55 -7.08
C LYS A 6 -2.14 -11.66 -5.58
N GLN A 7 -2.52 -12.84 -5.10
CA GLN A 7 -2.60 -13.17 -3.69
C GLN A 7 -1.57 -14.24 -3.35
N GLY A 8 -0.85 -14.05 -2.25
CA GLY A 8 0.08 -15.00 -1.66
C GLY A 8 -0.21 -15.17 -0.18
N GLU A 9 0.60 -15.95 0.51
CA GLU A 9 0.55 -16.06 1.96
C GLU A 9 0.96 -14.73 2.59
N ASN A 10 0.06 -14.13 3.38
CA ASN A 10 0.26 -12.82 4.00
C ASN A 10 0.69 -11.71 3.01
N PHE A 11 0.32 -11.84 1.74
CA PHE A 11 0.67 -10.92 0.67
C PHE A 11 -0.48 -10.75 -0.33
N PHE A 12 -0.73 -9.50 -0.70
CA PHE A 12 -1.63 -9.13 -1.78
C PHE A 12 -0.99 -8.06 -2.65
N TRP A 13 -1.09 -8.20 -3.94
CA TRP A 13 -0.68 -7.21 -4.92
C TRP A 13 -1.83 -6.87 -5.87
N ALA A 14 -1.95 -5.60 -6.22
CA ALA A 14 -2.84 -5.12 -7.25
C ALA A 14 -2.15 -4.04 -8.08
N GLY A 15 -2.29 -4.10 -9.39
CA GLY A 15 -1.62 -3.17 -10.28
C GLY A 15 -2.40 -2.80 -11.52
N THR A 16 -1.92 -1.75 -12.18
CA THR A 16 -2.36 -1.34 -13.52
C THR A 16 -1.27 -1.67 -14.52
N ASN A 17 -1.66 -2.02 -15.72
CA ASN A 17 -0.76 -2.05 -16.87
C ASN A 17 -1.20 -0.92 -17.81
N ALA A 18 -0.73 0.29 -17.55
CA ALA A 18 -1.15 1.48 -18.30
C ALA A 18 0.01 2.10 -19.08
N ALA A 19 -0.27 2.61 -20.26
CA ALA A 19 0.69 3.36 -21.08
C ALA A 19 1.27 4.61 -20.35
N THR A 20 0.62 5.07 -19.28
CA THR A 20 1.05 6.17 -18.43
C THR A 20 2.05 5.78 -17.34
N GLY A 21 2.33 4.48 -17.17
CA GLY A 21 3.17 3.89 -16.15
C GLY A 21 2.39 2.94 -15.25
N ASP A 22 3.08 1.91 -14.76
CA ASP A 22 2.47 0.89 -13.91
C ASP A 22 2.35 1.41 -12.49
N GLN A 23 1.12 1.48 -12.01
CA GLN A 23 0.77 1.79 -10.62
C GLN A 23 0.54 0.48 -9.88
N ASN A 24 1.21 0.29 -8.78
CA ASN A 24 1.16 -0.95 -8.01
C ASN A 24 0.90 -0.66 -6.55
N PHE A 25 0.00 -1.44 -5.96
CA PHE A 25 -0.22 -1.51 -4.52
C PHE A 25 0.11 -2.91 -4.02
N VAL A 26 0.75 -2.98 -2.87
CA VAL A 26 0.93 -4.22 -2.13
C VAL A 26 0.48 -4.04 -0.69
N ILE A 27 -0.09 -5.09 -0.14
CA ILE A 27 -0.38 -5.22 1.29
C ILE A 27 0.26 -6.52 1.74
N TYR A 28 1.04 -6.46 2.80
CA TYR A 28 1.64 -7.65 3.38
C TYR A 28 1.71 -7.55 4.89
N SER A 29 1.87 -8.67 5.55
CA SER A 29 1.96 -8.71 7.00
C SER A 29 2.99 -9.71 7.48
N PHE A 30 3.53 -9.44 8.67
CA PHE A 30 4.47 -10.31 9.37
C PHE A 30 4.29 -10.16 10.89
N PRO A 31 4.73 -11.14 11.72
CA PRO A 31 4.58 -11.06 13.16
C PRO A 31 5.27 -9.83 13.75
N TYR A 32 4.59 -9.15 14.66
CA TYR A 32 5.21 -8.13 15.51
C TYR A 32 6.08 -8.81 16.57
N LYS A 33 7.28 -8.30 16.80
CA LYS A 33 8.20 -8.80 17.82
C LYS A 33 8.34 -7.81 18.98
N ASP A 34 8.87 -6.64 18.68
CA ASP A 34 9.14 -5.58 19.65
C ASP A 34 9.27 -4.22 18.92
N LYS A 35 9.63 -3.18 19.68
CA LYS A 35 9.79 -1.83 19.15
C LYS A 35 10.86 -1.69 18.04
N ASN A 36 11.86 -2.58 17.98
CA ASN A 36 12.88 -2.56 16.94
C ASN A 36 12.34 -2.98 15.57
N THR A 37 11.14 -3.54 15.55
CA THR A 37 10.37 -3.79 14.32
C THR A 37 10.12 -2.48 13.54
N PHE A 38 10.02 -1.33 14.22
CA PHE A 38 9.81 -0.01 13.62
C PHE A 38 11.12 0.73 13.36
N THR A 39 12.08 0.07 12.72
CA THR A 39 13.36 0.66 12.29
C THR A 39 13.53 0.53 10.78
N LYS A 40 14.39 1.37 10.19
CA LYS A 40 14.71 1.33 8.76
C LYS A 40 15.31 -0.04 8.37
N GLU A 41 16.25 -0.52 9.16
CA GLU A 41 16.97 -1.78 8.92
C GLU A 41 15.99 -2.96 8.88
N TYR A 42 15.09 -3.02 9.85
CA TYR A 42 14.08 -4.07 9.92
C TYR A 42 13.08 -3.96 8.77
N PHE A 43 12.61 -2.75 8.45
CA PHE A 43 11.73 -2.51 7.32
C PHE A 43 12.36 -3.00 6.01
N VAL A 44 13.60 -2.61 5.71
CA VAL A 44 14.29 -3.01 4.48
C VAL A 44 14.45 -4.53 4.41
N GLN A 45 14.88 -5.16 5.50
CA GLN A 45 15.05 -6.62 5.58
C GLN A 45 13.73 -7.35 5.30
N MET A 46 12.65 -6.94 5.94
CA MET A 46 11.33 -7.59 5.78
C MET A 46 10.75 -7.34 4.40
N ARG A 47 10.82 -6.09 3.92
CA ARG A 47 10.37 -5.75 2.58
C ARG A 47 11.08 -6.57 1.51
N ASP A 48 12.40 -6.64 1.54
CA ASP A 48 13.18 -7.39 0.55
C ASP A 48 12.88 -8.89 0.61
N SER A 49 12.67 -9.45 1.80
CA SER A 49 12.26 -10.85 1.96
C SER A 49 10.90 -11.12 1.31
N VAL A 50 9.90 -10.27 1.58
CA VAL A 50 8.55 -10.39 1.02
C VAL A 50 8.57 -10.19 -0.49
N MET A 51 9.27 -9.17 -0.99
CA MET A 51 9.32 -8.88 -2.43
C MET A 51 10.07 -9.97 -3.20
N LYS A 52 11.14 -10.53 -2.64
CA LYS A 52 11.85 -11.66 -3.23
C LYS A 52 10.95 -12.88 -3.40
N ALA A 53 10.08 -13.15 -2.44
CA ALA A 53 9.16 -14.28 -2.50
C ALA A 53 7.99 -14.05 -3.48
N ASN A 54 7.56 -12.81 -3.66
CA ASN A 54 6.28 -12.49 -4.31
C ASN A 54 6.41 -11.71 -5.62
N ILE A 55 7.47 -10.92 -5.81
CA ILE A 55 7.70 -10.11 -7.01
C ILE A 55 9.06 -10.48 -7.64
N PRO A 56 9.15 -11.66 -8.28
CA PRO A 56 10.34 -12.07 -9.00
C PRO A 56 10.49 -11.26 -10.28
N GLY A 57 11.72 -11.16 -10.79
CA GLY A 57 11.99 -10.64 -12.11
C GLY A 57 11.76 -11.68 -13.22
N ALA A 58 12.12 -11.30 -14.45
CA ALA A 58 11.91 -12.14 -15.64
C ALA A 58 12.80 -13.39 -15.69
N LYS A 59 13.91 -13.40 -14.96
CA LYS A 59 14.87 -14.50 -14.92
C LYS A 59 15.07 -15.00 -13.50
N GLU A 60 15.49 -16.24 -13.36
CA GLU A 60 15.84 -16.83 -12.06
C GLU A 60 16.85 -15.95 -11.28
N GLY A 61 16.64 -15.81 -9.99
CA GLY A 61 17.45 -14.97 -9.11
C GLY A 61 17.19 -13.47 -9.18
N MET A 62 16.34 -13.00 -10.10
CA MET A 62 15.91 -11.61 -10.18
C MET A 62 14.70 -11.37 -9.27
N TYR A 63 14.73 -10.29 -8.51
CA TYR A 63 13.62 -9.89 -7.62
C TYR A 63 13.67 -8.39 -7.31
N MET A 64 12.53 -7.85 -6.92
CA MET A 64 12.45 -6.48 -6.43
C MET A 64 13.19 -6.35 -5.10
N ALA A 65 14.08 -5.36 -4.99
CA ALA A 65 14.82 -5.03 -3.78
C ALA A 65 14.70 -3.54 -3.46
N THR A 66 14.97 -3.17 -2.20
CA THR A 66 15.02 -1.79 -1.74
C THR A 66 16.40 -1.20 -1.99
N ASP A 67 16.46 0.03 -2.50
CA ASP A 67 17.68 0.82 -2.43
C ASP A 67 17.77 1.46 -1.04
N SER A 68 18.54 0.84 -0.16
CA SER A 68 18.63 1.24 1.25
C SER A 68 19.29 2.62 1.43
N LEU A 69 20.16 3.03 0.52
CA LEU A 69 20.78 4.36 0.56
C LEU A 69 19.81 5.48 0.17
N MET A 70 18.88 5.15 -0.71
CA MET A 70 17.86 6.08 -1.21
C MET A 70 16.51 5.89 -0.50
N THR A 71 16.50 5.32 0.70
CA THR A 71 15.31 5.08 1.49
C THR A 71 15.43 5.76 2.85
N ASP A 72 14.40 6.53 3.21
CA ASP A 72 14.25 7.15 4.51
C ASP A 72 12.98 6.65 5.21
N VAL A 73 13.01 6.67 6.54
CA VAL A 73 11.84 6.34 7.37
C VAL A 73 11.56 7.49 8.33
N ARG A 74 10.28 7.71 8.62
CA ARG A 74 9.84 8.70 9.60
C ARG A 74 8.58 8.24 10.33
N PRO A 75 8.41 8.66 11.59
CA PRO A 75 7.14 8.44 12.29
C PRO A 75 6.01 9.21 11.59
N LEU A 76 4.84 8.59 11.57
CA LEU A 76 3.63 9.12 10.98
C LEU A 76 2.45 8.83 11.90
N ASN A 77 1.45 9.71 11.89
CA ASN A 77 0.16 9.43 12.49
C ASN A 77 -0.85 9.09 11.39
N VAL A 78 -1.45 7.92 11.48
CA VAL A 78 -2.51 7.48 10.56
C VAL A 78 -3.75 7.19 11.40
N GLN A 79 -4.78 8.01 11.24
CA GLN A 79 -6.06 7.85 11.93
C GLN A 79 -5.95 7.84 13.47
N GLY A 80 -5.03 8.62 14.01
CA GLY A 80 -4.78 8.73 15.46
C GLY A 80 -3.78 7.71 16.00
N GLU A 81 -3.33 6.76 15.19
CA GLU A 81 -2.41 5.70 15.61
C GLU A 81 -1.02 5.88 14.99
N TYR A 82 -0.01 5.37 15.70
CA TYR A 82 1.37 5.39 15.22
C TYR A 82 1.55 4.53 13.97
N ALA A 83 2.30 5.05 13.02
CA ALA A 83 2.79 4.34 11.85
C ALA A 83 4.26 4.71 11.59
N LEU A 84 4.98 3.87 10.87
CA LEU A 84 6.25 4.20 10.25
C LEU A 84 6.02 4.37 8.75
N GLU A 85 6.30 5.57 8.22
CA GLU A 85 6.39 5.77 6.79
C GLU A 85 7.80 5.41 6.33
N ALA A 86 7.91 4.63 5.26
CA ALA A 86 9.14 4.47 4.51
C ALA A 86 8.94 5.01 3.10
N ARG A 87 9.92 5.74 2.61
CA ARG A 87 9.87 6.39 1.30
C ARG A 87 11.23 6.25 0.63
N GLY A 88 11.26 5.78 -0.60
CA GLY A 88 12.52 5.54 -1.27
C GLY A 88 12.41 5.05 -2.70
N LEU A 89 13.45 4.38 -3.13
CA LEU A 89 13.53 3.74 -4.44
C LEU A 89 13.60 2.22 -4.31
N TRP A 90 12.88 1.55 -5.18
CA TRP A 90 13.04 0.13 -5.44
C TRP A 90 13.81 -0.10 -6.73
N ARG A 91 14.46 -1.23 -6.84
CA ARG A 91 15.15 -1.69 -8.05
C ARG A 91 14.96 -3.18 -8.24
N MET A 92 14.92 -3.62 -9.48
CA MET A 92 14.97 -5.04 -9.80
C MET A 92 16.42 -5.51 -9.75
N LYS A 93 16.75 -6.43 -8.86
CA LYS A 93 18.08 -7.02 -8.81
C LYS A 93 18.33 -7.81 -10.10
N GLY A 94 19.41 -7.46 -10.82
CA GLY A 94 19.75 -8.08 -12.11
C GLY A 94 19.11 -7.43 -13.33
N ASP A 95 18.42 -6.27 -13.15
CA ASP A 95 17.83 -5.49 -14.24
C ASP A 95 17.99 -3.98 -13.95
N PHE A 96 17.73 -3.15 -14.95
CA PHE A 96 17.70 -1.68 -14.82
C PHE A 96 16.35 -1.11 -14.40
N MET A 97 15.35 -1.97 -14.16
CA MET A 97 14.03 -1.55 -13.68
C MET A 97 14.11 -1.02 -12.25
N GLY A 98 13.45 0.09 -12.02
CA GLY A 98 13.33 0.70 -10.70
C GLY A 98 12.34 1.85 -10.69
N GLY A 99 12.03 2.35 -9.49
CA GLY A 99 11.11 3.46 -9.33
C GLY A 99 10.91 3.85 -7.87
N PRO A 100 10.08 4.88 -7.62
CA PRO A 100 9.76 5.29 -6.27
C PRO A 100 8.76 4.36 -5.61
N PHE A 101 8.83 4.29 -4.28
CA PHE A 101 7.80 3.70 -3.44
C PHE A 101 7.50 4.55 -2.20
N VAL A 102 6.33 4.35 -1.62
CA VAL A 102 5.91 4.84 -0.31
C VAL A 102 5.19 3.72 0.41
N SER A 103 5.56 3.47 1.66
CA SER A 103 4.97 2.43 2.51
C SER A 103 4.52 3.01 3.84
N HIS A 104 3.39 2.55 4.36
CA HIS A 104 2.98 2.76 5.75
C HIS A 104 2.98 1.42 6.48
N MET A 105 3.73 1.34 7.55
CA MET A 105 3.85 0.18 8.42
C MET A 105 3.11 0.44 9.72
N ARG A 106 2.09 -0.37 10.05
CA ARG A 106 1.21 -0.23 11.21
C ARG A 106 1.15 -1.50 12.04
N LEU A 107 1.00 -1.34 13.35
CA LEU A 107 0.72 -2.45 14.25
C LEU A 107 -0.78 -2.80 14.18
N ASP A 108 -1.07 -4.07 13.99
CA ASP A 108 -2.35 -4.69 14.28
C ASP A 108 -2.27 -5.32 15.69
N PRO A 109 -2.75 -4.63 16.74
CA PRO A 109 -2.58 -5.10 18.11
C PRO A 109 -3.46 -6.30 18.43
N VAL A 110 -4.53 -6.51 17.67
CA VAL A 110 -5.46 -7.63 17.89
C VAL A 110 -4.80 -8.94 17.49
N ASN A 111 -4.11 -8.96 16.34
CA ASN A 111 -3.48 -10.16 15.81
C ASN A 111 -1.96 -10.20 16.04
N GLN A 112 -1.39 -9.24 16.79
CA GLN A 112 0.03 -9.15 17.12
C GLN A 112 0.94 -9.24 15.89
N ARG A 113 0.60 -8.47 14.86
CA ARG A 113 1.35 -8.44 13.60
C ARG A 113 1.51 -7.02 13.07
N ILE A 114 2.47 -6.86 12.21
CA ILE A 114 2.63 -5.65 11.41
C ILE A 114 1.88 -5.83 10.10
N ILE A 115 1.15 -4.79 9.69
CA ILE A 115 0.56 -4.67 8.36
C ILE A 115 1.27 -3.53 7.64
N VAL A 116 1.74 -3.81 6.43
CA VAL A 116 2.34 -2.81 5.54
C VAL A 116 1.43 -2.65 4.33
N VAL A 117 1.09 -1.41 4.03
CA VAL A 117 0.51 -1.02 2.75
C VAL A 117 1.51 -0.15 2.00
N GLU A 118 1.75 -0.46 0.76
CA GLU A 118 2.76 0.21 -0.05
C GLU A 118 2.22 0.52 -1.45
N ALA A 119 2.60 1.68 -1.96
CA ALA A 119 2.44 2.06 -3.34
C ALA A 119 3.81 2.17 -4.01
N PHE A 120 3.96 1.60 -5.20
CA PHE A 120 5.17 1.76 -6.00
C PHE A 120 4.85 1.93 -7.49
N ILE A 121 5.74 2.58 -8.22
CA ILE A 121 5.55 2.93 -9.62
C ILE A 121 6.73 2.42 -10.44
N TYR A 122 6.42 1.85 -11.60
CA TYR A 122 7.34 1.69 -12.71
C TYR A 122 6.85 2.57 -13.87
N SER A 123 7.60 3.59 -14.22
CA SER A 123 7.26 4.52 -15.30
C SER A 123 8.56 5.14 -15.85
N PRO A 124 9.29 4.43 -16.72
CA PRO A 124 10.42 5.01 -17.41
C PRO A 124 9.96 6.27 -18.16
N ASP A 125 10.80 7.27 -18.24
CA ASP A 125 10.65 8.49 -19.04
C ASP A 125 9.49 9.44 -18.70
N LYS A 126 8.79 9.28 -17.54
CA LYS A 126 7.68 10.15 -17.14
C LYS A 126 7.84 10.71 -15.74
N LEU A 127 7.23 11.90 -15.53
CA LEU A 127 7.16 12.53 -14.21
C LEU A 127 6.24 11.73 -13.28
N LYS A 128 6.81 11.16 -12.22
CA LYS A 128 6.14 10.25 -11.28
C LYS A 128 5.54 10.96 -10.06
N ARG A 129 5.87 12.22 -9.85
CA ARG A 129 5.55 12.95 -8.60
C ARG A 129 4.05 13.05 -8.31
N ASN A 130 3.26 13.46 -9.30
CA ASN A 130 1.82 13.62 -9.12
C ASN A 130 1.13 12.26 -8.94
N LEU A 131 1.56 11.27 -9.71
CA LEU A 131 1.03 9.91 -9.62
C LEU A 131 1.32 9.30 -8.26
N MET A 132 2.55 9.42 -7.76
CA MET A 132 2.92 8.93 -6.44
C MET A 132 2.10 9.61 -5.32
N ARG A 133 1.84 10.93 -5.41
CA ARG A 133 1.01 11.65 -4.44
C ARG A 133 -0.45 11.14 -4.40
N GLN A 134 -1.01 10.83 -5.57
CA GLN A 134 -2.36 10.27 -5.63
C GLN A 134 -2.42 8.88 -4.99
N MET A 135 -1.44 8.04 -5.28
CA MET A 135 -1.36 6.70 -4.69
C MET A 135 -1.09 6.76 -3.19
N GLU A 136 -0.21 7.64 -2.74
CA GLU A 136 0.08 7.87 -1.33
C GLU A 136 -1.18 8.23 -0.53
N ALA A 137 -2.06 9.07 -1.08
CA ALA A 137 -3.32 9.42 -0.42
C ALA A 137 -4.17 8.18 -0.09
N SER A 138 -4.11 7.15 -0.93
CA SER A 138 -4.83 5.89 -0.70
C SER A 138 -4.26 5.09 0.48
N LEU A 139 -2.98 5.24 0.83
CA LEU A 139 -2.37 4.52 1.95
C LEU A 139 -2.97 4.92 3.30
N TYR A 140 -3.46 6.16 3.42
CA TYR A 140 -4.11 6.67 4.64
C TYR A 140 -5.49 6.05 4.89
N THR A 141 -6.05 5.35 3.92
CA THR A 141 -7.36 4.70 4.05
C THR A 141 -7.28 3.31 4.68
N LEU A 142 -6.07 2.75 4.86
CA LEU A 142 -5.90 1.44 5.49
C LEU A 142 -6.50 1.43 6.88
N ARG A 143 -7.38 0.46 7.13
CA ARG A 143 -7.91 0.12 8.45
C ARG A 143 -7.28 -1.17 8.93
N VAL A 144 -6.92 -1.20 10.20
CA VAL A 144 -6.44 -2.42 10.87
C VAL A 144 -7.40 -2.80 11.99
N PRO A 145 -7.50 -4.09 12.36
CA PRO A 145 -8.29 -4.50 13.51
C PRO A 145 -7.88 -3.70 14.77
N GLY A 146 -8.86 -3.20 15.51
CA GLY A 146 -8.63 -2.38 16.69
C GLY A 146 -8.58 -0.86 16.44
N ASP A 147 -8.60 -0.40 15.19
CA ASP A 147 -8.76 1.03 14.89
C ASP A 147 -10.09 1.53 15.46
N LYS A 148 -10.04 2.67 16.18
CA LYS A 148 -11.24 3.33 16.66
C LYS A 148 -12.09 3.71 15.44
N GLN A 149 -13.36 3.33 15.44
CA GLN A 149 -14.32 3.85 14.46
C GLN A 149 -14.47 5.35 14.72
N THR A 150 -13.71 6.17 14.03
CA THR A 150 -14.03 7.58 13.93
C THR A 150 -15.33 7.66 13.12
N GLY A 151 -16.42 8.01 13.79
CA GLY A 151 -17.74 8.14 13.20
C GLY A 151 -17.83 9.29 12.20
N ALA A 152 -17.22 9.12 11.07
CA ALA A 152 -17.49 9.82 9.84
C ALA A 152 -18.04 8.78 8.86
N GLU A 153 -19.31 8.44 9.02
CA GLU A 153 -20.09 7.94 7.89
C GLU A 153 -19.96 8.99 6.80
N ILE A 154 -19.23 8.69 5.75
CA ILE A 154 -19.35 9.44 4.50
C ILE A 154 -20.74 9.08 4.00
N PRO A 155 -21.71 10.02 3.93
CA PRO A 155 -23.00 9.73 3.36
C PRO A 155 -22.75 9.41 1.88
N LEU A 156 -22.77 8.16 1.51
CA LEU A 156 -22.99 7.79 0.13
C LEU A 156 -24.40 8.30 -0.17
N GLY A 157 -24.47 9.42 -0.90
CA GLY A 157 -25.71 10.02 -1.34
C GLY A 157 -26.49 9.06 -2.24
N VAL A 158 -27.26 8.19 -1.62
CA VAL A 158 -28.34 7.48 -2.29
C VAL A 158 -29.58 8.34 -2.11
N THR A 159 -29.86 9.17 -3.09
CA THR A 159 -31.12 9.86 -3.24
C THR A 159 -32.20 8.80 -3.45
N LYS A 160 -32.92 8.46 -2.41
CA LYS A 160 -34.21 7.76 -2.56
C LYS A 160 -35.19 8.76 -3.13
N GLU A 161 -35.48 8.69 -4.42
CA GLU A 161 -36.65 9.28 -4.99
C GLU A 161 -37.88 8.63 -4.32
N GLN A 162 -38.59 9.43 -3.55
CA GLN A 162 -39.90 9.08 -3.03
C GLN A 162 -40.88 9.07 -4.18
N SER A 163 -41.27 7.91 -4.66
CA SER A 163 -42.49 7.78 -5.46
C SER A 163 -43.67 7.97 -4.51
N LYS A 164 -44.23 9.18 -4.47
CA LYS A 164 -45.56 9.40 -3.96
C LYS A 164 -46.55 8.92 -5.00
N ALA A 165 -47.11 7.75 -4.79
CA ALA A 165 -48.37 7.37 -5.39
C ALA A 165 -49.46 8.19 -4.73
N THR A 166 -50.10 9.08 -5.48
CA THR A 166 -51.31 9.79 -5.09
C THR A 166 -52.49 8.88 -5.44
N ASP A 167 -53.02 8.22 -4.43
CA ASP A 167 -54.38 7.64 -4.51
C ASP A 167 -55.38 8.72 -4.03
N GLN A 168 -56.24 9.17 -4.92
CA GLN A 168 -57.54 9.80 -4.66
C GLN A 168 -58.45 9.35 -5.81
N GLY A 169 -59.36 8.45 -5.69
CA GLY A 169 -60.55 8.48 -4.88
C GLY A 169 -61.69 9.11 -5.65
N LYS A 170 -62.40 8.37 -6.44
CA LYS A 170 -63.88 8.34 -6.53
C LYS A 170 -64.28 7.23 -7.46
#